data_e1416447aeceb1ce2b1729a5eed30b9c
#
_entry.id   e1416447aeceb1ce2b1729a5eed30b9c
#
_cell.length_a   1.000
_cell.length_b   1.000
_cell.length_c   1.000
_cell.angle_alpha   90.00
_cell.angle_beta   90.00
_cell.angle_gamma   90.00
#
_symmetry.space_group_name_H-M   'P 1'
#
loop_
_entity.id
_entity.type
_entity.pdbx_description
1 polymer ?
#
loop_
_entity_poly.entity_id
_entity_poly.type
_entity_poly.pdbx_seq_one_letter_code
_entity_poly.pdbx_strand_id
1 'polypeptide(L)'
;MKAKTRVRIIFLFLTALATGFPLLFLTAPPVPHHLGPEGVAVAFVENLTNANFDEARKLATPESAETIHLFETLVGSQSDELKSRPTHFNVSRSEMNLTQDSLFIEGKLFFSNKHKLIRKIDLVLVNREGRWLVDCRDNNIF
;
A
#
# COMPACT_ATOMS: atom_id res chain seq x y z
N MET A 1 7.48 42.24 -50.58
CA MET A 1 8.26 41.08 -50.12
C MET A 1 8.40 40.96 -48.58
N LYS A 2 7.51 41.52 -47.80
CA LYS A 2 7.58 41.50 -46.32
C LYS A 2 6.51 40.64 -45.63
N ALA A 3 5.62 39.99 -46.36
CA ALA A 3 4.50 39.23 -45.78
C ALA A 3 4.83 37.73 -45.60
N LYS A 4 5.79 37.16 -46.32
CA LYS A 4 6.09 35.74 -46.24
C LYS A 4 6.93 35.32 -45.02
N THR A 5 7.67 36.26 -44.46
CA THR A 5 8.56 35.97 -43.31
C THR A 5 7.81 35.89 -41.99
N ARG A 6 6.72 36.66 -41.85
CA ARG A 6 5.91 36.65 -40.60
C ARG A 6 5.09 35.38 -40.43
N VAL A 7 4.64 34.77 -41.51
CA VAL A 7 3.85 33.52 -41.46
C VAL A 7 4.75 32.34 -41.09
N ARG A 8 6.00 32.31 -41.50
CA ARG A 8 6.94 31.23 -41.12
C ARG A 8 7.32 31.25 -39.63
N ILE A 9 7.42 32.43 -39.04
CA ILE A 9 7.75 32.56 -37.60
C ILE A 9 6.55 32.12 -36.74
N ILE A 10 5.32 32.40 -37.16
CA ILE A 10 4.11 31.96 -36.43
C ILE A 10 3.96 30.46 -36.51
N PHE A 11 4.28 29.81 -37.64
CA PHE A 11 4.23 28.36 -37.76
C PHE A 11 5.31 27.65 -36.93
N LEU A 12 6.48 28.26 -36.80
CA LEU A 12 7.56 27.71 -35.94
C LEU A 12 7.23 27.82 -34.45
N PHE A 13 6.51 28.86 -34.04
CA PHE A 13 6.06 28.98 -32.64
C PHE A 13 4.90 28.04 -32.31
N LEU A 14 4.02 27.74 -33.28
CA LEU A 14 2.88 26.82 -33.04
C LEU A 14 3.34 25.36 -32.95
N THR A 15 4.40 24.96 -33.64
CA THR A 15 4.96 23.62 -33.58
C THR A 15 5.80 23.38 -32.32
N ALA A 16 6.36 24.44 -31.72
CA ALA A 16 7.12 24.33 -30.48
C ALA A 16 6.21 24.18 -29.24
N LEU A 17 4.95 24.61 -29.32
CA LEU A 17 3.99 24.45 -28.21
C LEU A 17 3.34 23.06 -28.18
N ALA A 18 3.39 22.29 -29.27
CA ALA A 18 2.77 20.96 -29.35
C ALA A 18 3.69 19.82 -28.87
N THR A 19 4.98 20.06 -28.70
CA THR A 19 5.95 19.03 -28.28
C THR A 19 6.45 19.17 -26.86
N GLY A 20 5.94 20.14 -26.11
CA GLY A 20 6.48 20.53 -24.80
C GLY A 20 5.62 20.22 -23.59
N PHE A 21 4.61 19.35 -23.70
CA PHE A 21 3.99 18.77 -22.54
C PHE A 21 4.49 17.32 -22.42
N PRO A 22 5.55 17.05 -21.65
CA PRO A 22 5.71 15.71 -21.16
C PRO A 22 4.45 15.50 -20.30
N LEU A 23 3.58 14.63 -20.77
CA LEU A 23 2.63 13.94 -19.91
C LEU A 23 3.44 13.36 -18.76
N LEU A 24 3.64 14.14 -17.73
CA LEU A 24 3.87 13.65 -16.39
C LEU A 24 2.57 12.94 -16.01
N PHE A 25 2.30 11.81 -16.69
CA PHE A 25 1.59 10.76 -16.02
C PHE A 25 2.48 10.43 -14.84
N LEU A 26 2.12 10.98 -13.71
CA LEU A 26 2.42 10.40 -12.43
C LEU A 26 1.92 8.95 -12.53
N THR A 27 2.76 8.08 -13.10
CA THR A 27 2.65 6.66 -12.89
C THR A 27 2.87 6.54 -11.40
N ALA A 28 1.76 6.39 -10.67
CA ALA A 28 1.84 5.85 -9.32
C ALA A 28 2.82 4.67 -9.41
N PRO A 29 3.83 4.59 -8.53
CA PRO A 29 4.80 3.51 -8.60
C PRO A 29 3.99 2.22 -8.71
N PRO A 30 4.32 1.34 -9.65
CA PRO A 30 3.59 0.11 -9.82
C PRO A 30 3.62 -0.58 -8.46
N VAL A 31 2.43 -0.76 -7.87
CA VAL A 31 2.29 -1.69 -6.75
C VAL A 31 2.90 -2.97 -7.27
N PRO A 32 3.91 -3.55 -6.63
CA PRO A 32 4.57 -4.73 -7.16
C PRO A 32 3.51 -5.82 -7.35
N HIS A 33 3.12 -6.06 -8.59
CA HIS A 33 2.10 -7.00 -9.00
C HIS A 33 2.48 -8.48 -8.74
N HIS A 34 3.57 -8.71 -8.01
CA HIS A 34 4.20 -10.01 -7.82
C HIS A 34 4.29 -10.49 -6.38
N LEU A 35 3.71 -9.75 -5.42
CA LEU A 35 3.59 -10.28 -4.07
C LEU A 35 2.46 -11.31 -4.07
N GLY A 36 2.79 -12.56 -3.80
CA GLY A 36 1.79 -13.56 -3.45
C GLY A 36 0.99 -13.12 -2.21
N PRO A 37 -0.12 -13.78 -1.88
CA PRO A 37 -0.99 -13.35 -0.78
C PRO A 37 -0.24 -13.24 0.56
N GLU A 38 0.69 -14.14 0.86
CA GLU A 38 1.53 -14.06 2.06
C GLU A 38 2.42 -12.81 2.06
N GLY A 39 3.00 -12.46 0.91
CA GLY A 39 3.79 -11.23 0.77
C GLY A 39 2.96 -9.96 0.98
N VAL A 40 1.70 -9.95 0.52
CA VAL A 40 0.74 -8.86 0.78
C VAL A 40 0.45 -8.75 2.29
N ALA A 41 0.22 -9.88 2.97
CA ALA A 41 -0.01 -9.89 4.41
C ALA A 41 1.19 -9.34 5.20
N VAL A 42 2.40 -9.78 4.87
CA VAL A 42 3.64 -9.30 5.50
C VAL A 42 3.78 -7.79 5.28
N ALA A 43 3.70 -7.34 4.03
CA ALA A 43 3.84 -5.92 3.70
C ALA A 43 2.77 -5.06 4.37
N PHE A 44 1.51 -5.54 4.44
CA PHE A 44 0.44 -4.84 5.12
C PHE A 44 0.71 -4.65 6.61
N VAL A 45 1.02 -5.74 7.33
CA VAL A 45 1.26 -5.69 8.78
C VAL A 45 2.46 -4.82 9.11
N GLU A 46 3.56 -4.97 8.39
CA GLU A 46 4.77 -4.18 8.61
C GLU A 46 4.56 -2.70 8.32
N ASN A 47 3.84 -2.34 7.25
CA ASN A 47 3.50 -0.95 6.97
C ASN A 47 2.59 -0.37 8.06
N LEU A 48 1.56 -1.11 8.46
CA LEU A 48 0.62 -0.68 9.49
C LEU A 48 1.33 -0.42 10.83
N THR A 49 2.19 -1.35 11.25
CA THR A 49 2.90 -1.29 12.54
C THR A 49 4.10 -0.34 12.55
N ASN A 50 4.62 0.01 11.38
CA ASN A 50 5.67 1.02 11.20
C ASN A 50 5.10 2.42 10.85
N ALA A 51 3.81 2.63 11.03
CA ALA A 51 3.10 3.89 10.77
C ALA A 51 3.12 4.36 9.30
N ASN A 52 3.32 3.46 8.34
CA ASN A 52 3.24 3.72 6.91
C ASN A 52 1.79 3.48 6.42
N PHE A 53 0.84 4.23 6.96
CA PHE A 53 -0.60 3.98 6.76
C PHE A 53 -1.04 4.11 5.31
N ASP A 54 -0.46 5.01 4.53
CA ASP A 54 -0.80 5.16 3.11
C ASP A 54 -0.41 3.93 2.29
N GLU A 55 0.73 3.31 2.59
CA GLU A 55 1.15 2.05 1.96
C GLU A 55 0.28 0.88 2.44
N ALA A 56 -0.09 0.83 3.72
CA ALA A 56 -1.01 -0.17 4.23
C ALA A 56 -2.39 -0.10 3.54
N ARG A 57 -2.94 1.11 3.35
CA ARG A 57 -4.22 1.31 2.64
C ARG A 57 -4.22 0.76 1.21
N LYS A 58 -3.10 0.85 0.50
CA LYS A 58 -2.96 0.30 -0.86
C LYS A 58 -3.05 -1.23 -0.92
N LEU A 59 -2.76 -1.89 0.19
CA LEU A 59 -2.75 -3.35 0.33
C LEU A 59 -4.04 -3.89 0.97
N ALA A 60 -4.98 -3.02 1.33
CA ALA A 60 -6.23 -3.37 1.98
C ALA A 60 -7.43 -3.13 1.08
N THR A 61 -8.56 -3.75 1.43
CA THR A 61 -9.83 -3.47 0.77
C THR A 61 -10.29 -2.03 1.10
N PRO A 62 -11.04 -1.36 0.21
CA PRO A 62 -11.60 -0.04 0.50
C PRO A 62 -12.44 0.00 1.77
N GLU A 63 -13.14 -1.10 2.08
CA GLU A 63 -13.98 -1.24 3.26
C GLU A 63 -13.17 -1.29 4.57
N SER A 64 -11.87 -1.57 4.49
CA SER A 64 -10.94 -1.59 5.62
C SER A 64 -10.42 -0.19 6.02
N ALA A 65 -10.76 0.85 5.24
CA ALA A 65 -10.20 2.19 5.43
C ALA A 65 -10.49 2.78 6.82
N GLU A 66 -11.69 2.55 7.34
CA GLU A 66 -12.09 3.03 8.68
C GLU A 66 -11.27 2.36 9.79
N THR A 67 -11.07 1.04 9.70
CA THR A 67 -10.24 0.30 10.65
C THR A 67 -8.80 0.78 10.65
N ILE A 68 -8.23 1.03 9.47
CA ILE A 68 -6.86 1.57 9.33
C ILE A 68 -6.79 2.98 9.91
N HIS A 69 -7.79 3.83 9.67
CA HIS A 69 -7.84 5.18 10.23
C HIS A 69 -7.93 5.18 11.76
N LEU A 70 -8.73 4.28 12.33
CA LEU A 70 -8.78 4.11 13.79
C LEU A 70 -7.40 3.74 14.35
N PHE A 71 -6.71 2.81 13.69
CA PHE A 71 -5.36 2.43 14.09
C PHE A 71 -4.35 3.57 13.97
N GLU A 72 -4.40 4.35 12.89
CA GLU A 72 -3.60 5.54 12.69
C GLU A 72 -3.80 6.55 13.83
N THR A 73 -5.05 6.75 14.25
CA THR A 73 -5.39 7.65 15.36
C THR A 73 -4.81 7.14 16.68
N LEU A 74 -4.92 5.84 16.96
CA LEU A 74 -4.37 5.22 18.17
C LEU A 74 -2.84 5.30 18.20
N VAL A 75 -2.17 5.00 17.09
CA VAL A 75 -0.71 5.10 16.98
C VAL A 75 -0.26 6.54 17.01
N GLY A 76 -1.02 7.45 16.38
CA GLY A 76 -0.75 8.88 16.38
C GLY A 76 -0.66 9.49 17.78
N SER A 77 -1.40 8.94 18.74
CA SER A 77 -1.39 9.37 20.14
C SER A 77 -0.21 8.81 20.95
N GLN A 78 0.56 7.87 20.40
CA GLN A 78 1.72 7.28 21.09
C GLN A 78 2.98 8.15 20.96
N SER A 79 3.96 7.90 21.84
CA SER A 79 5.25 8.60 21.76
C SER A 79 6.02 8.21 20.49
N ASP A 80 6.85 9.13 19.99
CA ASP A 80 7.67 8.90 18.81
C ASP A 80 8.65 7.73 18.99
N GLU A 81 9.07 7.44 20.22
CA GLU A 81 9.89 6.28 20.55
C GLU A 81 9.17 4.95 20.27
N LEU A 82 7.86 4.89 20.49
CA LEU A 82 7.05 3.70 20.18
C LEU A 82 6.80 3.56 18.68
N LYS A 83 6.64 4.66 17.96
CA LYS A 83 6.42 4.70 16.52
C LYS A 83 7.65 4.27 15.71
N SER A 84 8.85 4.53 16.22
CA SER A 84 10.12 4.26 15.52
C SER A 84 10.63 2.83 15.66
N ARG A 85 9.92 1.94 16.32
CA ARG A 85 10.37 0.57 16.55
C ARG A 85 10.11 -0.29 15.31
N PRO A 86 11.15 -0.82 14.67
CA PRO A 86 10.96 -1.73 13.55
C PRO A 86 10.24 -2.99 14.00
N THR A 87 9.29 -3.43 13.20
CA THR A 87 8.54 -4.65 13.39
C THR A 87 8.82 -5.61 12.25
N HIS A 88 8.66 -6.89 12.52
CA HIS A 88 8.79 -7.94 11.51
C HIS A 88 7.66 -8.95 11.68
N PHE A 89 6.97 -9.27 10.58
CA PHE A 89 5.86 -10.21 10.57
C PHE A 89 6.21 -11.49 9.86
N ASN A 90 6.09 -12.62 10.57
CA ASN A 90 6.31 -13.95 10.03
C ASN A 90 5.00 -14.71 9.93
N VAL A 91 4.66 -15.15 8.73
CA VAL A 91 3.54 -16.05 8.48
C VAL A 91 3.86 -17.42 9.05
N SER A 92 2.94 -17.95 9.86
CA SER A 92 3.05 -19.29 10.48
C SER A 92 2.16 -20.31 9.78
N ARG A 93 1.02 -19.86 9.24
CA ARG A 93 0.01 -20.69 8.57
C ARG A 93 -0.75 -19.88 7.56
N SER A 94 -1.09 -20.49 6.43
CA SER A 94 -1.99 -19.94 5.44
C SER A 94 -2.97 -21.01 4.98
N GLU A 95 -4.25 -20.67 4.92
CA GLU A 95 -5.34 -21.57 4.51
C GLU A 95 -6.23 -20.89 3.49
N MET A 96 -6.30 -21.46 2.30
CA MET A 96 -7.19 -21.03 1.23
C MET A 96 -8.60 -21.59 1.47
N ASN A 97 -9.62 -20.76 1.24
CA ASN A 97 -10.99 -21.25 1.24
C ASN A 97 -11.29 -22.13 0.01
N LEU A 98 -12.44 -22.81 0.03
CA LEU A 98 -12.83 -23.75 -1.05
C LEU A 98 -13.03 -23.07 -2.40
N THR A 99 -13.42 -21.80 -2.43
CA THR A 99 -13.65 -21.03 -3.66
C THR A 99 -12.39 -20.35 -4.19
N GLN A 100 -11.28 -20.44 -3.45
CA GLN A 100 -9.98 -19.83 -3.77
C GLN A 100 -10.02 -18.30 -3.96
N ASP A 101 -11.02 -17.66 -3.36
CA ASP A 101 -11.19 -16.20 -3.41
C ASP A 101 -10.81 -15.51 -2.09
N SER A 102 -10.58 -16.28 -1.02
CA SER A 102 -10.09 -15.77 0.25
C SER A 102 -9.06 -16.70 0.89
N LEU A 103 -8.14 -16.09 1.63
CA LEU A 103 -7.04 -16.75 2.32
C LEU A 103 -7.01 -16.28 3.79
N PHE A 104 -7.02 -17.24 4.69
CA PHE A 104 -6.76 -16.98 6.10
C PHE A 104 -5.27 -17.12 6.39
N ILE A 105 -4.66 -16.14 7.05
CA ILE A 105 -3.26 -16.12 7.44
C ILE A 105 -3.12 -15.93 8.93
N GLU A 106 -2.40 -16.83 9.57
CA GLU A 106 -1.91 -16.67 10.94
C GLU A 106 -0.43 -16.31 10.91
N GLY A 107 -0.02 -15.39 11.76
CA GLY A 107 1.39 -15.01 11.85
C GLY A 107 1.78 -14.47 13.22
N LYS A 108 3.07 -14.21 13.35
CA LYS A 108 3.66 -13.63 14.56
C LYS A 108 4.35 -12.33 14.23
N LEU A 109 3.97 -11.28 14.94
CA LEU A 109 4.61 -9.97 14.89
C LEU A 109 5.68 -9.90 15.98
N PHE A 110 6.90 -9.60 15.57
CA PHE A 110 8.06 -9.40 16.41
C PHE A 110 8.37 -7.92 16.50
N PHE A 111 8.55 -7.43 17.72
CA PHE A 111 8.99 -6.07 17.97
C PHE A 111 10.49 -6.08 18.28
N SER A 112 11.22 -5.19 17.62
CA SER A 112 12.66 -5.02 17.87
C SER A 112 12.89 -4.21 19.16
N ASN A 113 12.62 -4.81 20.29
CA ASN A 113 12.85 -4.23 21.61
C ASN A 113 13.57 -5.21 22.53
N LYS A 114 14.05 -4.72 23.68
CA LYS A 114 14.76 -5.53 24.69
C LYS A 114 13.92 -6.70 25.22
N HIS A 115 12.60 -6.59 25.15
CA HIS A 115 11.68 -7.59 25.71
C HIS A 115 11.14 -8.58 24.69
N LYS A 116 11.57 -8.53 23.41
CA LYS A 116 11.14 -9.44 22.33
C LYS A 116 9.63 -9.74 22.38
N LEU A 117 8.83 -8.70 22.49
CA LEU A 117 7.38 -8.87 22.52
C LEU A 117 6.94 -9.53 21.21
N ILE A 118 6.16 -10.61 21.33
CA ILE A 118 5.60 -11.35 20.20
C ILE A 118 4.09 -11.25 20.31
N ARG A 119 3.42 -10.89 19.21
CA ARG A 119 1.97 -10.91 19.10
C ARG A 119 1.53 -11.83 17.98
N LYS A 120 0.51 -12.62 18.25
CA LYS A 120 -0.19 -13.40 17.22
C LYS A 120 -1.14 -12.44 16.48
N ILE A 121 -1.13 -12.52 15.16
CA ILE A 121 -2.01 -11.75 14.29
C ILE A 121 -2.64 -12.71 13.30
N ASP A 122 -3.95 -12.58 13.14
CA ASP A 122 -4.75 -13.34 12.20
C ASP A 122 -5.33 -12.38 11.15
N LEU A 123 -5.21 -12.72 9.88
CA LEU A 123 -5.64 -11.89 8.75
C LEU A 123 -6.52 -12.68 7.80
N VAL A 124 -7.46 -11.99 7.18
CA VAL A 124 -8.19 -12.48 6.02
C VAL A 124 -7.79 -11.66 4.81
N LEU A 125 -7.38 -12.34 3.75
CA LEU A 125 -7.14 -11.73 2.45
C LEU A 125 -8.24 -12.16 1.48
N VAL A 126 -8.65 -11.26 0.61
CA VAL A 126 -9.61 -11.52 -0.44
C VAL A 126 -8.98 -11.25 -1.81
N ASN A 127 -9.29 -12.10 -2.78
CA ASN A 127 -8.87 -11.88 -4.16
C ASN A 127 -9.94 -11.09 -4.88
N ARG A 128 -9.60 -9.89 -5.33
CA ARG A 128 -10.47 -9.06 -6.17
C ARG A 128 -9.78 -8.82 -7.51
N GLU A 129 -10.34 -9.38 -8.56
CA GLU A 129 -9.84 -9.20 -9.93
C GLU A 129 -8.37 -9.61 -10.10
N GLY A 130 -7.97 -10.72 -9.46
CA GLY A 130 -6.59 -11.23 -9.51
C GLY A 130 -5.62 -10.53 -8.56
N ARG A 131 -6.10 -9.62 -7.71
CA ARG A 131 -5.31 -8.88 -6.74
C ARG A 131 -5.70 -9.27 -5.32
N TRP A 132 -4.72 -9.68 -4.53
CA TRP A 132 -4.92 -9.96 -3.12
C TRP A 132 -4.92 -8.69 -2.29
N LEU A 133 -5.93 -8.54 -1.43
CA LEU A 133 -6.10 -7.39 -0.54
C LEU A 133 -6.46 -7.89 0.86
N VAL A 134 -5.95 -7.22 1.88
CA VAL A 134 -6.30 -7.52 3.28
C VAL A 134 -7.68 -6.94 3.58
N ASP A 135 -8.56 -7.77 4.14
CA ASP A 135 -9.86 -7.34 4.66
C ASP A 135 -9.79 -7.26 6.20
N CYS A 136 -9.83 -6.06 6.74
CA CYS A 136 -9.67 -5.80 8.18
C CYS A 136 -10.99 -5.72 8.95
N ARG A 137 -12.15 -5.89 8.30
CA ARG A 137 -13.45 -5.63 8.95
C ARG A 137 -13.75 -6.54 10.13
N ASP A 138 -13.34 -7.81 10.02
CA ASP A 138 -13.64 -8.86 11.00
C ASP A 138 -12.39 -9.40 11.71
N ASN A 139 -11.29 -8.68 11.64
CA ASN A 139 -10.01 -9.17 12.13
C ASN A 139 -9.67 -8.66 13.53
N ASN A 140 -9.27 -9.60 14.38
CA ASN A 140 -8.55 -9.32 15.62
C ASN A 140 -7.08 -8.99 15.29
N ILE A 141 -6.86 -7.84 14.64
CA ILE A 141 -5.50 -7.35 14.38
C ILE A 141 -4.87 -6.79 15.68
N PHE A 142 -5.68 -6.65 16.75
CA PHE A 142 -5.28 -6.01 18.00
C PHE A 142 -5.62 -6.86 19.22
#